data_8d67092aba7832c48d0fa3d0658717d2
#
_entry.id   8d67092aba7832c48d0fa3d0658717d2
#
_cell.length_a   1.000
_cell.length_b   1.000
_cell.length_c   1.000
_cell.angle_alpha   90.00
_cell.angle_beta   90.00
_cell.angle_gamma   90.00
#
_symmetry.space_group_name_H-M   'P 1'
#
loop_
_entity.id
_entity.type
_entity.pdbx_description
1 polymer ?
#
loop_
_entity_poly.entity_id
_entity_poly.type
_entity_poly.pdbx_seq_one_letter_code
_entity_poly.pdbx_strand_id
1 'polypeptide(L)'
;KCRSTLPSGAMCPSYRATLDEKHNTRGRANVLREVLSQDIKPNAFDSKELKEVFDLCLSCKACATECPSSVDIATYKSEFLYQYQKTNGSSIRDKIFAYFGKINAFCQPIRGIQNGLLQQKMTRKIAAFALGISPKRSFPRLDKRLDKILKIKTLNKSIKSVYLYLDEFSNYNETSIGKTTVALLESLGYQVLILPHSESGRTYISKGFLKQAKECADHNVSLYADLISENTPLIGIEPSAIYTFQDEYPKLSSFPDKSKELAKNSMLIDSFIAKEIESGAITSDQFSDEEKEIRIHAHCYQKALGNPSETFQMLNLPKNYEVRLMNTGCCGMAGSFGFEAEHYDISMKVGEERLFPAVRNCSSNTLI
;
A
#
# COMPACT_ATOMS: atom_id res chain seq x y z
N LYS A 1 -0.81 -23.98 4.78
CA LYS A 1 -0.91 -22.58 5.24
C LYS A 1 -2.14 -21.87 4.66
N CYS A 2 -2.40 -21.90 3.35
CA CYS A 2 -3.49 -21.16 2.70
C CYS A 2 -4.93 -21.59 3.10
N ARG A 3 -5.08 -22.72 3.80
CA ARG A 3 -6.33 -23.21 4.40
C ARG A 3 -6.30 -23.16 5.94
N SER A 4 -5.33 -22.49 6.52
CA SER A 4 -5.22 -22.39 7.97
C SER A 4 -6.30 -21.46 8.52
N THR A 5 -7.02 -21.93 9.52
CA THR A 5 -7.92 -21.13 10.37
C THR A 5 -7.25 -20.73 11.68
N LEU A 6 -6.00 -21.14 11.90
CA LEU A 6 -5.24 -20.76 13.10
C LEU A 6 -4.95 -19.27 13.11
N PRO A 7 -4.86 -18.64 14.30
CA PRO A 7 -4.62 -17.21 14.45
C PRO A 7 -3.13 -16.84 14.19
N SER A 8 -2.52 -17.42 13.15
CA SER A 8 -1.13 -17.18 12.75
C SER A 8 -1.05 -16.89 11.26
N GLY A 9 -0.06 -16.10 10.87
CA GLY A 9 0.16 -15.70 9.47
C GLY A 9 -0.86 -14.68 8.94
N ALA A 10 -0.63 -14.20 7.74
CA ALA A 10 -1.49 -13.22 7.04
C ALA A 10 -2.18 -13.81 5.80
N MET A 11 -1.84 -15.04 5.40
CA MET A 11 -2.24 -15.66 4.13
C MET A 11 -3.74 -15.92 4.04
N CYS A 12 -4.33 -15.53 2.91
CA CYS A 12 -5.72 -15.77 2.52
C CYS A 12 -6.78 -15.31 3.54
N PRO A 13 -6.86 -14.00 3.86
CA PRO A 13 -7.91 -13.48 4.73
C PRO A 13 -9.32 -13.76 4.20
N SER A 14 -9.52 -13.75 2.88
CA SER A 14 -10.80 -14.08 2.24
C SER A 14 -11.23 -15.53 2.49
N TYR A 15 -10.31 -16.49 2.49
CA TYR A 15 -10.63 -17.87 2.84
C TYR A 15 -11.11 -17.97 4.30
N ARG A 16 -10.42 -17.30 5.24
CA ARG A 16 -10.81 -17.30 6.65
C ARG A 16 -12.20 -16.71 6.87
N ALA A 17 -12.56 -15.68 6.09
CA ALA A 17 -13.87 -15.04 6.17
C ALA A 17 -15.00 -15.88 5.55
N THR A 18 -14.70 -16.72 4.54
CA THR A 18 -15.72 -17.45 3.77
C THR A 18 -15.72 -18.96 3.99
N LEU A 19 -14.58 -19.54 4.39
CA LEU A 19 -14.28 -20.97 4.47
C LEU A 19 -14.47 -21.71 3.13
N ASP A 20 -14.54 -20.99 2.02
CA ASP A 20 -14.65 -21.54 0.67
C ASP A 20 -13.26 -21.67 0.04
N GLU A 21 -12.90 -22.88 -0.42
CA GLU A 21 -11.57 -23.17 -0.98
C GLU A 21 -11.21 -22.36 -2.23
N LYS A 22 -12.18 -21.93 -3.01
CA LYS A 22 -11.94 -21.06 -4.15
C LYS A 22 -11.31 -19.72 -3.78
N HIS A 23 -11.46 -19.28 -2.52
CA HIS A 23 -10.93 -18.02 -2.00
C HIS A 23 -9.55 -18.13 -1.34
N ASN A 24 -8.88 -19.29 -1.45
CA ASN A 24 -7.49 -19.45 -1.00
C ASN A 24 -6.49 -19.49 -2.17
N THR A 25 -5.18 -19.42 -1.87
CA THR A 25 -4.10 -19.43 -2.87
C THR A 25 -4.16 -20.68 -3.76
N ARG A 26 -4.35 -21.86 -3.18
CA ARG A 26 -4.39 -23.14 -3.92
C ARG A 26 -5.60 -23.20 -4.87
N GLY A 27 -6.79 -22.82 -4.38
CA GLY A 27 -8.00 -22.78 -5.21
C GLY A 27 -7.83 -21.85 -6.41
N ARG A 28 -7.36 -20.63 -6.16
CA ARG A 28 -7.09 -19.65 -7.23
C ARG A 28 -6.06 -20.16 -8.25
N ALA A 29 -4.96 -20.75 -7.78
CA ALA A 29 -3.95 -21.31 -8.68
C ALA A 29 -4.47 -22.47 -9.51
N ASN A 30 -5.33 -23.33 -8.94
CA ASN A 30 -5.94 -24.45 -9.66
C ASN A 30 -6.90 -23.96 -10.74
N VAL A 31 -7.80 -23.02 -10.43
CA VAL A 31 -8.73 -22.45 -11.44
C VAL A 31 -7.96 -21.74 -12.54
N LEU A 32 -6.92 -20.97 -12.19
CA LEU A 32 -6.06 -20.33 -13.20
C LEU A 32 -5.39 -21.37 -14.12
N ARG A 33 -4.83 -22.43 -13.56
CA ARG A 33 -4.22 -23.51 -14.33
C ARG A 33 -5.23 -24.17 -15.24
N GLU A 34 -6.43 -24.47 -14.76
CA GLU A 34 -7.49 -25.09 -15.54
C GLU A 34 -7.89 -24.20 -16.72
N VAL A 35 -8.15 -22.92 -16.47
CA VAL A 35 -8.48 -21.94 -17.51
C VAL A 35 -7.40 -21.81 -18.57
N LEU A 36 -6.12 -21.81 -18.16
CA LEU A 36 -4.98 -21.72 -19.10
C LEU A 36 -4.73 -23.03 -19.89
N SER A 37 -5.21 -24.16 -19.38
CA SER A 37 -5.04 -25.47 -20.03
C SER A 37 -6.18 -25.82 -21.00
N GLN A 38 -7.21 -24.98 -21.11
CA GLN A 38 -8.34 -25.19 -22.02
C GLN A 38 -8.06 -24.53 -23.37
N ASP A 39 -7.99 -25.34 -24.44
CA ASP A 39 -7.76 -24.88 -25.83
C ASP A 39 -9.01 -24.24 -26.47
N ILE A 40 -10.06 -23.95 -25.73
CA ILE A 40 -11.39 -23.65 -26.26
C ILE A 40 -11.58 -22.16 -26.64
N LYS A 41 -10.76 -21.26 -26.13
CA LYS A 41 -10.93 -19.80 -26.33
C LYS A 41 -9.68 -19.13 -26.91
N PRO A 42 -9.86 -18.19 -27.88
CA PRO A 42 -8.73 -17.36 -28.35
C PRO A 42 -8.02 -16.57 -27.25
N ASN A 43 -8.75 -16.20 -26.18
CA ASN A 43 -8.22 -15.56 -24.99
C ASN A 43 -8.66 -16.35 -23.74
N ALA A 44 -7.76 -17.12 -23.18
CA ALA A 44 -8.00 -17.90 -21.96
C ALA A 44 -8.41 -17.01 -20.75
N PHE A 45 -7.94 -15.77 -20.72
CA PHE A 45 -8.28 -14.81 -19.65
C PHE A 45 -9.68 -14.19 -19.77
N ASP A 46 -10.43 -14.45 -20.84
CA ASP A 46 -11.85 -14.10 -20.94
C ASP A 46 -12.73 -15.12 -20.18
N SER A 47 -12.51 -15.22 -18.88
CA SER A 47 -13.19 -16.13 -17.98
C SER A 47 -13.88 -15.39 -16.84
N LYS A 48 -15.21 -15.45 -16.81
CA LYS A 48 -16.01 -14.90 -15.70
C LYS A 48 -15.78 -15.68 -14.41
N GLU A 49 -15.61 -16.99 -14.50
CA GLU A 49 -15.31 -17.85 -13.35
C GLU A 49 -13.99 -17.46 -12.68
N LEU A 50 -12.94 -17.26 -13.47
CA LEU A 50 -11.64 -16.81 -12.94
C LEU A 50 -11.75 -15.41 -12.32
N LYS A 51 -12.58 -14.52 -12.90
CA LYS A 51 -12.86 -13.20 -12.32
C LYS A 51 -13.49 -13.31 -10.94
N GLU A 52 -14.52 -14.16 -10.77
CA GLU A 52 -15.18 -14.38 -9.47
C GLU A 52 -14.20 -14.94 -8.44
N VAL A 53 -13.35 -15.89 -8.83
CA VAL A 53 -12.36 -16.50 -7.94
C VAL A 53 -11.29 -15.50 -7.49
N PHE A 54 -10.88 -14.58 -8.38
CA PHE A 54 -9.94 -13.51 -8.02
C PHE A 54 -10.58 -12.32 -7.32
N ASP A 55 -11.90 -12.15 -7.40
CA ASP A 55 -12.59 -10.98 -6.89
C ASP A 55 -12.31 -10.75 -5.39
N LEU A 56 -12.46 -11.77 -4.56
CA LEU A 56 -12.17 -11.71 -3.13
C LEU A 56 -10.67 -11.83 -2.79
N CYS A 57 -9.75 -11.75 -3.74
CA CYS A 57 -8.33 -11.65 -3.43
C CYS A 57 -7.96 -10.22 -3.03
N LEU A 58 -7.50 -10.03 -1.80
CA LEU A 58 -7.09 -8.75 -1.25
C LEU A 58 -5.73 -8.26 -1.77
N SER A 59 -5.06 -9.01 -2.61
CA SER A 59 -3.72 -8.70 -3.16
C SER A 59 -2.67 -8.35 -2.09
N CYS A 60 -2.77 -8.96 -0.91
CA CYS A 60 -1.93 -8.67 0.27
C CYS A 60 -0.49 -9.21 0.19
N LYS A 61 -0.10 -9.87 -0.91
CA LYS A 61 1.24 -10.46 -1.15
C LYS A 61 1.67 -11.57 -0.18
N ALA A 62 0.94 -11.87 0.89
CA ALA A 62 1.33 -12.90 1.86
C ALA A 62 1.55 -14.29 1.23
N CYS A 63 0.89 -14.60 0.11
CA CYS A 63 1.12 -15.85 -0.60
C CYS A 63 2.52 -15.93 -1.26
N ALA A 64 3.12 -14.82 -1.64
CA ALA A 64 4.45 -14.81 -2.22
C ALA A 64 5.53 -15.26 -1.21
N THR A 65 5.35 -14.96 0.07
CA THR A 65 6.33 -15.23 1.14
C THR A 65 5.94 -16.39 2.06
N GLU A 66 4.65 -16.52 2.43
CA GLU A 66 4.20 -17.58 3.33
C GLU A 66 3.92 -18.92 2.62
N CYS A 67 3.67 -18.93 1.30
CA CYS A 67 3.46 -20.16 0.54
C CYS A 67 4.79 -20.86 0.28
N PRO A 68 4.92 -22.17 0.61
CA PRO A 68 6.15 -22.91 0.32
C PRO A 68 6.57 -22.94 -1.16
N SER A 69 5.60 -22.76 -2.05
CA SER A 69 5.83 -22.69 -3.51
C SER A 69 5.90 -21.25 -4.03
N SER A 70 5.94 -20.25 -3.16
CA SER A 70 6.07 -18.81 -3.47
C SER A 70 5.11 -18.33 -4.57
N VAL A 71 3.85 -18.82 -4.55
CA VAL A 71 2.83 -18.50 -5.57
C VAL A 71 2.31 -17.08 -5.34
N ASP A 72 2.62 -16.15 -6.24
CA ASP A 72 2.19 -14.74 -6.16
C ASP A 72 0.85 -14.50 -6.87
N ILE A 73 -0.24 -14.84 -6.16
CA ILE A 73 -1.61 -14.63 -6.66
C ILE A 73 -1.92 -13.16 -6.92
N ALA A 74 -1.30 -12.23 -6.19
CA ALA A 74 -1.55 -10.81 -6.38
C ALA A 74 -1.06 -10.34 -7.77
N THR A 75 0.12 -10.78 -8.19
CA THR A 75 0.64 -10.52 -9.54
C THR A 75 -0.23 -11.20 -10.61
N TYR A 76 -0.64 -12.44 -10.40
CA TYR A 76 -1.53 -13.14 -11.35
C TYR A 76 -2.89 -12.47 -11.47
N LYS A 77 -3.46 -11.95 -10.36
CA LYS A 77 -4.71 -11.18 -10.39
C LYS A 77 -4.57 -9.91 -11.23
N SER A 78 -3.50 -9.15 -11.06
CA SER A 78 -3.30 -7.91 -11.82
C SER A 78 -3.13 -8.17 -13.32
N GLU A 79 -2.38 -9.20 -13.71
CA GLU A 79 -2.24 -9.62 -15.11
C GLU A 79 -3.56 -10.14 -15.67
N PHE A 80 -4.28 -10.98 -14.92
CA PHE A 80 -5.61 -11.45 -15.31
C PHE A 80 -6.56 -10.27 -15.58
N LEU A 81 -6.65 -9.31 -14.67
CA LEU A 81 -7.52 -8.14 -14.83
C LEU A 81 -7.14 -7.33 -16.07
N TYR A 82 -5.84 -7.13 -16.32
CA TYR A 82 -5.37 -6.45 -17.52
C TYR A 82 -5.82 -7.15 -18.81
N GLN A 83 -5.64 -8.46 -18.91
CA GLN A 83 -6.04 -9.22 -20.08
C GLN A 83 -7.57 -9.32 -20.23
N TYR A 84 -8.29 -9.50 -19.12
CA TYR A 84 -9.76 -9.52 -19.10
C TYR A 84 -10.35 -8.18 -19.58
N GLN A 85 -9.77 -7.07 -19.17
CA GLN A 85 -10.23 -5.72 -19.55
C GLN A 85 -9.99 -5.42 -21.04
N LYS A 86 -9.02 -6.04 -21.70
CA LYS A 86 -8.83 -5.87 -23.16
C LYS A 86 -10.04 -6.35 -23.97
N THR A 87 -10.71 -7.39 -23.48
CA THR A 87 -11.89 -7.95 -24.14
C THR A 87 -13.19 -7.33 -23.63
N ASN A 88 -13.30 -7.15 -22.29
CA ASN A 88 -14.57 -6.79 -21.64
C ASN A 88 -14.65 -5.31 -21.20
N GLY A 89 -13.57 -4.56 -21.39
CA GLY A 89 -13.48 -3.19 -20.85
C GLY A 89 -13.34 -3.17 -19.33
N SER A 90 -13.31 -1.96 -18.77
CA SER A 90 -13.22 -1.70 -17.33
C SER A 90 -14.38 -0.84 -16.85
N SER A 91 -14.85 -1.07 -15.62
CA SER A 91 -15.92 -0.29 -15.01
C SER A 91 -15.48 1.17 -14.75
N ILE A 92 -16.44 2.07 -14.63
CA ILE A 92 -16.18 3.47 -14.23
C ILE A 92 -15.55 3.50 -12.84
N ARG A 93 -16.03 2.66 -11.92
CA ARG A 93 -15.49 2.53 -10.57
C ARG A 93 -14.01 2.11 -10.60
N ASP A 94 -13.65 1.10 -11.40
CA ASP A 94 -12.25 0.66 -11.51
C ASP A 94 -11.36 1.77 -12.04
N LYS A 95 -11.84 2.53 -13.03
CA LYS A 95 -11.12 3.71 -13.54
C LYS A 95 -10.91 4.78 -12.46
N ILE A 96 -11.95 5.09 -11.66
CA ILE A 96 -11.84 6.09 -10.58
C ILE A 96 -10.78 5.65 -9.56
N PHE A 97 -10.78 4.39 -9.14
CA PHE A 97 -9.78 3.88 -8.21
C PHE A 97 -8.38 3.78 -8.84
N ALA A 98 -8.28 3.36 -10.11
CA ALA A 98 -7.00 3.27 -10.81
C ALA A 98 -6.35 4.65 -10.99
N TYR A 99 -7.12 5.65 -11.38
CA TYR A 99 -6.66 7.02 -11.64
C TYR A 99 -6.79 7.95 -10.42
N PHE A 100 -6.83 7.40 -9.22
CA PHE A 100 -7.08 8.13 -7.98
C PHE A 100 -6.17 9.36 -7.81
N GLY A 101 -4.87 9.21 -7.98
CA GLY A 101 -3.93 10.33 -7.86
C GLY A 101 -4.13 11.39 -8.93
N LYS A 102 -4.36 11.02 -10.20
CA LYS A 102 -4.66 11.99 -11.28
C LYS A 102 -5.97 12.72 -11.05
N ILE A 103 -7.00 12.03 -10.54
CA ILE A 103 -8.28 12.66 -10.19
C ILE A 103 -8.08 13.65 -9.04
N ASN A 104 -7.35 13.28 -7.99
CA ASN A 104 -7.02 14.17 -6.89
C ASN A 104 -6.23 15.40 -7.36
N ALA A 105 -5.28 15.22 -8.29
CA ALA A 105 -4.55 16.33 -8.89
C ALA A 105 -5.47 17.28 -9.67
N PHE A 106 -6.37 16.74 -10.48
CA PHE A 106 -7.34 17.49 -11.25
C PHE A 106 -8.33 18.26 -10.36
N CYS A 107 -8.76 17.65 -9.26
CA CYS A 107 -9.74 18.25 -8.34
C CYS A 107 -9.14 19.29 -7.37
N GLN A 108 -7.82 19.52 -7.37
CA GLN A 108 -7.18 20.49 -6.46
C GLN A 108 -7.81 21.90 -6.46
N PRO A 109 -8.15 22.52 -7.62
CA PRO A 109 -8.75 23.84 -7.64
C PRO A 109 -10.10 23.91 -6.93
N ILE A 110 -10.87 22.81 -6.98
CA ILE A 110 -12.22 22.71 -6.40
C ILE A 110 -12.27 21.89 -5.10
N ARG A 111 -11.13 21.60 -4.47
CA ARG A 111 -11.05 20.71 -3.28
C ARG A 111 -12.02 21.12 -2.15
N GLY A 112 -12.22 22.42 -1.93
CA GLY A 112 -13.13 22.89 -0.89
C GLY A 112 -14.57 22.47 -1.16
N ILE A 113 -15.03 22.62 -2.41
CA ILE A 113 -16.37 22.23 -2.86
C ILE A 113 -16.50 20.70 -2.80
N GLN A 114 -15.51 19.98 -3.34
CA GLN A 114 -15.49 18.50 -3.30
C GLN A 114 -15.58 17.97 -1.87
N ASN A 115 -14.78 18.49 -0.96
CA ASN A 115 -14.80 18.09 0.45
C ASN A 115 -16.16 18.42 1.08
N GLY A 116 -16.71 19.61 0.82
CA GLY A 116 -18.04 19.98 1.32
C GLY A 116 -19.13 19.02 0.87
N LEU A 117 -19.15 18.67 -0.42
CA LEU A 117 -20.12 17.73 -0.99
C LEU A 117 -19.95 16.32 -0.44
N LEU A 118 -18.73 15.77 -0.43
CA LEU A 118 -18.46 14.38 -0.02
C LEU A 118 -18.54 14.16 1.50
N GLN A 119 -18.46 15.21 2.31
CA GLN A 119 -18.65 15.12 3.76
C GLN A 119 -20.13 15.18 4.18
N GLN A 120 -21.02 15.69 3.35
CA GLN A 120 -22.46 15.69 3.63
C GLN A 120 -23.04 14.27 3.47
N LYS A 121 -23.88 13.84 4.43
CA LYS A 121 -24.43 12.47 4.47
C LYS A 121 -25.24 12.13 3.21
N MET A 122 -26.04 13.05 2.68
CA MET A 122 -26.93 12.81 1.54
C MET A 122 -26.13 12.68 0.23
N THR A 123 -25.31 13.67 -0.10
CA THR A 123 -24.49 13.66 -1.33
C THR A 123 -23.50 12.51 -1.33
N ARG A 124 -22.92 12.17 -0.18
CA ARG A 124 -22.06 11.01 -0.01
C ARG A 124 -22.80 9.70 -0.31
N LYS A 125 -24.04 9.52 0.17
CA LYS A 125 -24.84 8.33 -0.12
C LYS A 125 -25.16 8.20 -1.61
N ILE A 126 -25.51 9.32 -2.27
CA ILE A 126 -25.78 9.35 -3.71
C ILE A 126 -24.50 8.96 -4.49
N ALA A 127 -23.37 9.59 -4.17
CA ALA A 127 -22.09 9.27 -4.81
C ALA A 127 -21.68 7.81 -4.56
N ALA A 128 -21.84 7.31 -3.34
CA ALA A 128 -21.56 5.93 -2.99
C ALA A 128 -22.42 4.96 -3.82
N PHE A 129 -23.72 5.20 -3.92
CA PHE A 129 -24.62 4.38 -4.72
C PHE A 129 -24.25 4.40 -6.21
N ALA A 130 -24.02 5.59 -6.79
CA ALA A 130 -23.66 5.73 -8.20
C ALA A 130 -22.33 5.03 -8.57
N LEU A 131 -21.40 4.95 -7.62
CA LEU A 131 -20.08 4.33 -7.79
C LEU A 131 -20.02 2.89 -7.29
N GLY A 132 -21.11 2.32 -6.76
CA GLY A 132 -21.09 0.99 -6.14
C GLY A 132 -20.17 0.92 -4.92
N ILE A 133 -20.05 2.01 -4.16
CA ILE A 133 -19.27 2.12 -2.93
C ILE A 133 -20.21 1.93 -1.73
N SER A 134 -19.76 1.28 -0.67
CA SER A 134 -20.56 1.10 0.54
C SER A 134 -20.91 2.46 1.18
N PRO A 135 -22.19 2.75 1.45
CA PRO A 135 -22.59 3.98 2.13
C PRO A 135 -22.12 4.07 3.59
N LYS A 136 -21.63 2.95 4.13
CA LYS A 136 -21.01 2.85 5.47
C LYS A 136 -19.55 3.34 5.48
N ARG A 137 -18.93 3.59 4.31
CA ARG A 137 -17.57 4.15 4.18
C ARG A 137 -17.62 5.66 3.95
N SER A 138 -16.64 6.37 4.47
CA SER A 138 -16.40 7.78 4.19
C SER A 138 -15.36 7.93 3.10
N PHE A 139 -15.52 8.93 2.22
CA PHE A 139 -14.50 9.28 1.25
C PHE A 139 -13.33 10.01 1.95
N PRO A 140 -12.08 9.76 1.55
CA PRO A 140 -10.94 10.51 2.07
C PRO A 140 -11.08 12.00 1.69
N ARG A 141 -10.62 12.89 2.58
CA ARG A 141 -10.54 14.31 2.27
C ARG A 141 -9.44 14.57 1.27
N LEU A 142 -9.66 15.57 0.42
CA LEU A 142 -8.63 16.08 -0.47
C LEU A 142 -7.94 17.27 0.20
N ASP A 143 -6.68 17.12 0.53
CA ASP A 143 -5.85 18.17 1.11
C ASP A 143 -5.17 19.02 0.03
N LYS A 144 -4.52 20.10 0.44
CA LYS A 144 -3.62 20.84 -0.45
C LYS A 144 -2.38 19.99 -0.74
N ARG A 145 -2.01 19.87 -2.00
CA ARG A 145 -0.85 19.07 -2.45
C ARG A 145 0.40 19.35 -1.63
N LEU A 146 0.99 18.31 -1.10
CA LEU A 146 2.16 18.41 -0.24
C LEU A 146 3.42 18.84 -1.01
N ASP A 147 3.63 18.32 -2.22
CA ASP A 147 4.74 18.70 -3.11
C ASP A 147 4.73 20.18 -3.52
N LYS A 148 3.58 20.88 -3.37
CA LYS A 148 3.47 22.34 -3.59
C LYS A 148 3.67 23.16 -2.31
N ILE A 149 3.66 22.51 -1.15
CA ILE A 149 3.87 23.15 0.16
C ILE A 149 5.34 23.04 0.57
N LEU A 150 5.93 21.87 0.34
CA LEU A 150 7.33 21.62 0.66
C LEU A 150 8.24 22.31 -0.33
N LYS A 151 9.32 22.89 0.18
CA LYS A 151 10.34 23.54 -0.68
C LYS A 151 11.25 22.46 -1.26
N ILE A 152 11.45 22.51 -2.57
CA ILE A 152 12.49 21.71 -3.22
C ILE A 152 13.84 22.19 -2.74
N LYS A 153 14.65 21.28 -2.20
CA LYS A 153 16.01 21.56 -1.72
C LYS A 153 17.03 21.01 -2.72
N THR A 154 18.14 21.70 -2.85
CA THR A 154 19.30 21.23 -3.62
C THR A 154 20.17 20.36 -2.71
N LEU A 155 20.69 19.25 -3.24
CA LEU A 155 21.56 18.33 -2.51
C LEU A 155 22.78 19.05 -1.95
N ASN A 156 22.95 19.00 -0.64
CA ASN A 156 24.15 19.42 0.07
C ASN A 156 24.95 18.17 0.46
N LYS A 157 26.09 17.96 -0.18
CA LYS A 157 26.95 16.79 0.03
C LYS A 157 27.57 16.70 1.43
N SER A 158 27.53 17.79 2.21
CA SER A 158 28.03 17.82 3.61
C SER A 158 27.03 17.34 4.64
N ILE A 159 25.78 17.04 4.24
CA ILE A 159 24.70 16.61 5.13
C ILE A 159 24.21 15.26 4.64
N LYS A 160 24.00 14.30 5.56
CA LYS A 160 23.29 13.04 5.22
C LYS A 160 21.95 13.36 4.59
N SER A 161 21.68 12.78 3.43
CA SER A 161 20.50 13.11 2.63
C SER A 161 19.69 11.89 2.29
N VAL A 162 18.37 12.05 2.24
CA VAL A 162 17.43 11.02 1.79
C VAL A 162 16.51 11.59 0.73
N TYR A 163 16.15 10.79 -0.26
CA TYR A 163 15.07 11.11 -1.17
C TYR A 163 13.75 10.61 -0.59
N LEU A 164 12.78 11.51 -0.41
CA LEU A 164 11.44 11.14 0.03
C LEU A 164 10.52 10.99 -1.19
N TYR A 165 10.00 9.77 -1.35
CA TYR A 165 8.95 9.48 -2.31
C TYR A 165 7.59 9.85 -1.71
N LEU A 166 6.94 10.88 -2.26
CA LEU A 166 5.60 11.29 -1.85
C LEU A 166 4.56 10.56 -2.71
N ASP A 167 4.07 9.45 -2.20
CA ASP A 167 3.03 8.68 -2.86
C ASP A 167 1.72 9.48 -3.03
N GLU A 168 0.82 8.94 -3.84
CA GLU A 168 -0.48 9.55 -4.17
C GLU A 168 -1.40 9.76 -2.97
N PHE A 169 -1.21 9.05 -1.86
CA PHE A 169 -2.02 9.20 -0.64
C PHE A 169 -1.42 10.28 0.26
N SER A 170 -0.14 10.19 0.55
CA SER A 170 0.59 11.19 1.35
C SER A 170 0.61 12.58 0.70
N ASN A 171 0.61 12.64 -0.64
CA ASN A 171 0.64 13.91 -1.37
C ASN A 171 -0.72 14.62 -1.42
N TYR A 172 -1.85 13.88 -1.35
CA TYR A 172 -3.18 14.46 -1.58
C TYR A 172 -4.15 14.34 -0.42
N ASN A 173 -4.03 13.32 0.43
CA ASN A 173 -5.05 13.00 1.44
C ASN A 173 -4.50 13.00 2.87
N GLU A 174 -3.26 12.61 3.07
CA GLU A 174 -2.62 12.48 4.38
C GLU A 174 -1.39 13.38 4.48
N THR A 175 -1.53 14.62 4.03
CA THR A 175 -0.42 15.57 3.91
C THR A 175 0.21 15.96 5.24
N SER A 176 -0.52 15.82 6.36
CA SER A 176 0.00 16.00 7.70
C SER A 176 1.10 14.99 8.02
N ILE A 177 0.90 13.71 7.67
CA ILE A 177 1.90 12.65 7.89
C ILE A 177 3.19 12.97 7.13
N GLY A 178 3.08 13.33 5.83
CA GLY A 178 4.25 13.69 5.04
C GLY A 178 4.99 14.93 5.58
N LYS A 179 4.28 15.95 6.09
CA LYS A 179 4.91 17.10 6.74
C LYS A 179 5.66 16.71 8.02
N THR A 180 5.04 15.89 8.85
CA THR A 180 5.65 15.41 10.09
C THR A 180 6.86 14.54 9.80
N THR A 181 6.80 13.71 8.76
CA THR A 181 7.94 12.91 8.29
C THR A 181 9.13 13.80 7.91
N VAL A 182 8.91 14.84 7.12
CA VAL A 182 9.98 15.79 6.75
C VAL A 182 10.54 16.47 7.99
N ALA A 183 9.68 16.98 8.89
CA ALA A 183 10.10 17.65 10.12
C ALA A 183 10.91 16.72 11.03
N LEU A 184 10.49 15.45 11.19
CA LEU A 184 11.21 14.45 11.96
C LEU A 184 12.61 14.21 11.39
N LEU A 185 12.72 13.93 10.12
CA LEU A 185 14.01 13.64 9.48
C LEU A 185 14.96 14.86 9.55
N GLU A 186 14.43 16.06 9.34
CA GLU A 186 15.22 17.29 9.45
C GLU A 186 15.67 17.54 10.89
N SER A 187 14.84 17.26 11.89
CA SER A 187 15.24 17.37 13.32
C SER A 187 16.31 16.35 13.71
N LEU A 188 16.34 15.20 13.05
CA LEU A 188 17.37 14.16 13.19
C LEU A 188 18.66 14.46 12.39
N GLY A 189 18.71 15.60 11.69
CA GLY A 189 19.90 16.06 10.96
C GLY A 189 19.99 15.61 9.52
N TYR A 190 18.93 15.05 8.93
CA TYR A 190 18.91 14.63 7.52
C TYR A 190 18.38 15.72 6.61
N GLN A 191 18.99 15.87 5.45
CA GLN A 191 18.40 16.66 4.38
C GLN A 191 17.37 15.81 3.61
N VAL A 192 16.12 16.27 3.56
CA VAL A 192 15.05 15.60 2.79
C VAL A 192 14.95 16.22 1.42
N LEU A 193 15.12 15.39 0.37
CA LEU A 193 15.04 15.77 -1.04
C LEU A 193 13.76 15.18 -1.64
N ILE A 194 13.03 16.00 -2.39
CA ILE A 194 11.79 15.60 -3.07
C ILE A 194 11.92 16.00 -4.54
N LEU A 195 11.73 15.05 -5.45
CA LEU A 195 11.77 15.29 -6.87
C LEU A 195 10.36 15.25 -7.46
N PRO A 196 10.13 15.91 -8.62
CA PRO A 196 8.89 15.78 -9.36
C PRO A 196 8.84 14.40 -10.05
N HIS A 197 8.18 13.45 -9.41
CA HIS A 197 8.06 12.05 -9.82
C HIS A 197 6.62 11.70 -10.26
N SER A 198 6.43 10.52 -10.86
CA SER A 198 5.11 9.94 -11.14
C SER A 198 4.51 9.28 -9.89
N GLU A 199 3.20 8.98 -9.95
CA GLU A 199 2.53 8.11 -8.97
C GLU A 199 3.27 6.76 -8.85
N SER A 200 3.02 6.03 -7.74
CA SER A 200 3.65 4.72 -7.51
C SER A 200 3.23 3.65 -8.52
N GLY A 201 2.10 3.85 -9.18
CA GLY A 201 1.46 2.83 -10.01
C GLY A 201 0.66 1.80 -9.21
N ARG A 202 0.66 1.86 -7.86
CA ARG A 202 -0.03 0.90 -7.00
C ARG A 202 -1.52 0.80 -7.30
N THR A 203 -2.18 1.94 -7.49
CA THR A 203 -3.60 2.00 -7.82
C THR A 203 -3.91 1.38 -9.18
N TYR A 204 -3.04 1.60 -10.17
CA TYR A 204 -3.14 0.99 -11.49
C TYR A 204 -2.95 -0.53 -11.44
N ILE A 205 -1.92 -1.02 -10.74
CA ILE A 205 -1.65 -2.46 -10.58
C ILE A 205 -2.85 -3.15 -9.94
N SER A 206 -3.42 -2.57 -8.88
CA SER A 206 -4.53 -3.19 -8.14
C SER A 206 -5.80 -3.35 -8.98
N LYS A 207 -5.98 -2.55 -10.02
CA LYS A 207 -7.13 -2.55 -10.92
C LYS A 207 -6.83 -3.07 -12.33
N GLY A 208 -5.63 -3.64 -12.58
CA GLY A 208 -5.26 -4.24 -13.86
C GLY A 208 -4.94 -3.23 -14.97
N PHE A 209 -4.58 -1.99 -14.64
CA PHE A 209 -4.13 -0.98 -15.61
C PHE A 209 -2.60 -1.04 -15.76
N LEU A 210 -2.06 -2.20 -16.17
CA LEU A 210 -0.62 -2.47 -16.15
C LEU A 210 0.17 -1.60 -17.13
N LYS A 211 -0.43 -1.13 -18.21
CA LYS A 211 0.23 -0.18 -19.12
C LYS A 211 0.57 1.12 -18.40
N GLN A 212 -0.39 1.69 -17.66
CA GLN A 212 -0.19 2.93 -16.89
C GLN A 212 0.77 2.72 -15.72
N ALA A 213 0.70 1.56 -15.07
CA ALA A 213 1.65 1.18 -14.02
C ALA A 213 3.08 1.10 -14.56
N LYS A 214 3.26 0.52 -15.75
CA LYS A 214 4.56 0.47 -16.44
C LYS A 214 5.08 1.87 -16.79
N GLU A 215 4.23 2.77 -17.29
CA GLU A 215 4.60 4.16 -17.59
C GLU A 215 5.10 4.89 -16.31
N CYS A 216 4.44 4.68 -15.16
CA CYS A 216 4.88 5.19 -13.87
C CYS A 216 6.23 4.59 -13.46
N ALA A 217 6.39 3.27 -13.58
CA ALA A 217 7.63 2.57 -13.25
C ALA A 217 8.80 3.08 -14.09
N ASP A 218 8.63 3.17 -15.42
CA ASP A 218 9.66 3.63 -16.35
C ASP A 218 10.09 5.07 -16.03
N HIS A 219 9.14 5.96 -15.76
CA HIS A 219 9.45 7.34 -15.37
C HIS A 219 10.21 7.40 -14.04
N ASN A 220 9.73 6.72 -13.01
CA ASN A 220 10.34 6.75 -11.69
C ASN A 220 11.73 6.10 -11.69
N VAL A 221 11.91 4.96 -12.38
CA VAL A 221 13.23 4.33 -12.53
C VAL A 221 14.20 5.25 -13.26
N SER A 222 13.78 5.89 -14.37
CA SER A 222 14.62 6.83 -15.09
C SER A 222 15.02 8.06 -14.25
N LEU A 223 14.11 8.49 -13.35
CA LEU A 223 14.36 9.65 -12.49
C LEU A 223 15.34 9.33 -11.35
N TYR A 224 15.19 8.17 -10.73
CA TYR A 224 15.84 7.85 -9.46
C TYR A 224 17.09 6.96 -9.59
N ALA A 225 17.20 6.13 -10.64
CA ALA A 225 18.20 5.07 -10.70
C ALA A 225 19.66 5.55 -10.56
N ASP A 226 19.98 6.72 -11.11
CA ASP A 226 21.35 7.27 -11.06
C ASP A 226 21.58 8.21 -9.83
N LEU A 227 20.55 8.44 -9.01
CA LEU A 227 20.58 9.32 -7.83
C LEU A 227 20.57 8.55 -6.52
N ILE A 228 19.92 7.38 -6.51
CA ILE A 228 19.69 6.58 -5.31
C ILE A 228 20.87 5.63 -5.08
N SER A 229 21.35 5.63 -3.85
CA SER A 229 22.45 4.77 -3.39
C SER A 229 22.25 4.42 -1.93
N GLU A 230 23.12 3.59 -1.37
CA GLU A 230 23.11 3.30 0.06
C GLU A 230 23.26 4.56 0.93
N ASN A 231 24.05 5.54 0.47
CA ASN A 231 24.28 6.79 1.19
C ASN A 231 23.18 7.83 0.98
N THR A 232 22.36 7.69 -0.05
CA THR A 232 21.22 8.56 -0.38
C THR A 232 20.01 7.72 -0.78
N PRO A 233 19.40 6.99 0.17
CA PRO A 233 18.33 6.06 -0.13
C PRO A 233 17.03 6.77 -0.53
N LEU A 234 16.16 6.03 -1.25
CA LEU A 234 14.78 6.41 -1.50
C LEU A 234 13.91 5.86 -0.38
N ILE A 235 13.28 6.74 0.37
CA ILE A 235 12.38 6.35 1.46
C ILE A 235 10.93 6.70 1.12
N GLY A 236 10.00 5.87 1.55
CA GLY A 236 8.55 6.08 1.39
C GLY A 236 7.82 5.95 2.71
N ILE A 237 6.63 6.55 2.76
CA ILE A 237 5.75 6.53 3.95
C ILE A 237 4.74 5.39 3.83
N GLU A 238 4.07 5.29 2.68
CA GLU A 238 3.03 4.29 2.41
C GLU A 238 3.66 2.97 1.95
N PRO A 239 3.49 1.87 2.73
CA PRO A 239 4.16 0.60 2.42
C PRO A 239 3.80 0.05 1.04
N SER A 240 2.52 0.11 0.64
CA SER A 240 2.10 -0.44 -0.65
C SER A 240 2.66 0.34 -1.84
N ALA A 241 2.99 1.62 -1.66
CA ALA A 241 3.57 2.47 -2.68
C ALA A 241 5.09 2.27 -2.79
N ILE A 242 5.83 2.33 -1.67
CA ILE A 242 7.29 2.19 -1.73
C ILE A 242 7.72 0.78 -2.11
N TYR A 243 7.01 -0.26 -1.67
CA TYR A 243 7.33 -1.63 -2.04
C TYR A 243 7.05 -1.96 -3.52
N THR A 244 6.35 -1.10 -4.29
CA THR A 244 6.30 -1.27 -5.76
C THR A 244 7.68 -1.17 -6.38
N PHE A 245 8.57 -0.33 -5.84
CA PHE A 245 9.95 -0.21 -6.30
C PHE A 245 10.76 -1.50 -6.11
N GLN A 246 10.46 -2.25 -5.05
CA GLN A 246 11.16 -3.50 -4.73
C GLN A 246 10.59 -4.72 -5.47
N ASP A 247 9.26 -4.81 -5.61
CA ASP A 247 8.60 -6.04 -6.11
C ASP A 247 8.08 -5.90 -7.54
N GLU A 248 7.26 -4.88 -7.85
CA GLU A 248 6.60 -4.79 -9.15
C GLU A 248 7.45 -4.10 -10.22
N TYR A 249 8.21 -3.06 -9.90
CA TYR A 249 9.02 -2.33 -10.89
C TYR A 249 10.05 -3.19 -11.60
N PRO A 250 10.80 -4.10 -10.92
CA PRO A 250 11.72 -5.02 -11.61
C PRO A 250 11.04 -5.93 -12.65
N LYS A 251 9.72 -6.15 -12.52
CA LYS A 251 8.92 -7.00 -13.41
C LYS A 251 8.22 -6.20 -14.52
N LEU A 252 7.92 -4.91 -14.27
CA LEU A 252 7.13 -4.06 -15.17
C LEU A 252 7.96 -3.11 -16.01
N SER A 253 9.05 -2.57 -15.44
CA SER A 253 9.84 -1.53 -16.08
C SER A 253 10.55 -2.03 -17.34
N SER A 254 10.70 -1.12 -18.31
CA SER A 254 11.57 -1.30 -19.47
C SER A 254 13.06 -1.35 -19.11
N PHE A 255 13.42 -1.03 -17.87
CA PHE A 255 14.79 -0.94 -17.35
C PHE A 255 15.00 -1.89 -16.18
N PRO A 256 14.91 -3.22 -16.35
CA PRO A 256 14.87 -4.19 -15.25
C PRO A 256 16.13 -4.14 -14.36
N ASP A 257 17.31 -3.92 -14.94
CA ASP A 257 18.56 -3.91 -14.16
C ASP A 257 18.68 -2.62 -13.31
N LYS A 258 18.36 -1.45 -13.89
CA LYS A 258 18.28 -0.19 -13.14
C LYS A 258 17.22 -0.28 -12.03
N SER A 259 16.10 -0.93 -12.31
CA SER A 259 15.02 -1.13 -11.37
C SER A 259 15.45 -2.02 -10.19
N LYS A 260 16.21 -3.09 -10.44
CA LYS A 260 16.77 -3.96 -9.38
C LYS A 260 17.77 -3.23 -8.49
N GLU A 261 18.62 -2.37 -9.07
CA GLU A 261 19.57 -1.57 -8.28
C GLU A 261 18.82 -0.52 -7.43
N LEU A 262 17.85 0.17 -8.01
CA LEU A 262 16.99 1.11 -7.29
C LEU A 262 16.24 0.41 -6.13
N ALA A 263 15.74 -0.81 -6.35
CA ALA A 263 15.02 -1.60 -5.36
C ALA A 263 15.84 -1.87 -4.09
N LYS A 264 17.15 -2.08 -4.21
CA LYS A 264 18.06 -2.35 -3.07
C LYS A 264 18.12 -1.19 -2.08
N ASN A 265 17.96 0.04 -2.58
CA ASN A 265 18.11 1.27 -1.81
C ASN A 265 16.78 2.03 -1.67
N SER A 266 15.65 1.37 -1.96
CA SER A 266 14.30 1.87 -1.74
C SER A 266 13.69 1.17 -0.53
N MET A 267 13.19 1.91 0.47
CA MET A 267 12.72 1.32 1.72
C MET A 267 11.65 2.17 2.40
N LEU A 268 10.94 1.58 3.37
CA LEU A 268 10.10 2.34 4.29
C LEU A 268 10.94 3.27 5.17
N ILE A 269 10.35 4.37 5.61
CA ILE A 269 10.95 5.25 6.61
C ILE A 269 11.32 4.49 7.89
N ASP A 270 10.50 3.53 8.32
CA ASP A 270 10.74 2.68 9.48
C ASP A 270 12.06 1.91 9.33
N SER A 271 12.27 1.28 8.16
CA SER A 271 13.48 0.53 7.83
C SER A 271 14.71 1.44 7.79
N PHE A 272 14.55 2.65 7.26
CA PHE A 272 15.62 3.64 7.26
C PHE A 272 16.02 4.04 8.68
N ILE A 273 15.04 4.41 9.53
CA ILE A 273 15.30 4.83 10.90
C ILE A 273 15.89 3.66 11.71
N ALA A 274 15.40 2.42 11.53
CA ALA A 274 15.94 1.25 12.19
C ALA A 274 17.43 1.04 11.87
N LYS A 275 17.82 1.17 10.59
CA LYS A 275 19.24 1.12 10.17
C LYS A 275 20.10 2.22 10.83
N GLU A 276 19.58 3.44 10.92
CA GLU A 276 20.28 4.56 11.53
C GLU A 276 20.40 4.40 13.07
N ILE A 277 19.44 3.73 13.71
CA ILE A 277 19.52 3.31 15.11
C ILE A 277 20.62 2.25 15.28
N GLU A 278 20.64 1.24 14.45
CA GLU A 278 21.67 0.17 14.50
C GLU A 278 23.09 0.71 14.29
N SER A 279 23.23 1.73 13.44
CA SER A 279 24.51 2.42 13.22
C SER A 279 24.92 3.37 14.36
N GLY A 280 24.02 3.64 15.32
CA GLY A 280 24.20 4.63 16.38
C GLY A 280 24.05 6.08 15.94
N ALA A 281 23.59 6.35 14.71
CA ALA A 281 23.35 7.71 14.22
C ALA A 281 22.09 8.34 14.82
N ILE A 282 21.09 7.52 15.16
CA ILE A 282 19.88 7.94 15.89
C ILE A 282 19.88 7.25 17.26
N THR A 283 19.73 8.06 18.32
CA THR A 283 19.77 7.59 19.70
C THR A 283 18.57 8.09 20.50
N SER A 284 18.26 7.43 21.61
CA SER A 284 17.12 7.77 22.47
C SER A 284 17.16 9.21 23.03
N ASP A 285 18.37 9.78 23.17
CA ASP A 285 18.54 11.13 23.73
C ASP A 285 18.06 12.26 22.79
N GLN A 286 17.77 11.91 21.52
CA GLN A 286 17.19 12.85 20.55
C GLN A 286 15.67 12.97 20.68
N PHE A 287 15.04 12.20 21.56
CA PHE A 287 13.59 12.15 21.75
C PHE A 287 13.18 12.62 23.13
N SER A 288 11.91 13.01 23.28
CA SER A 288 11.36 13.41 24.57
C SER A 288 11.20 12.22 25.53
N ASP A 289 11.17 12.51 26.84
CA ASP A 289 10.92 11.52 27.90
C ASP A 289 9.41 11.30 28.17
N GLU A 290 8.53 11.67 27.23
CA GLU A 290 7.09 11.42 27.35
C GLU A 290 6.77 9.92 27.43
N GLU A 291 5.79 9.57 28.26
CA GLU A 291 5.27 8.21 28.30
C GLU A 291 4.23 7.98 27.21
N LYS A 292 4.39 6.91 26.42
CA LYS A 292 3.41 6.51 25.40
C LYS A 292 3.22 5.00 25.42
N GLU A 293 1.97 4.58 25.38
CA GLU A 293 1.61 3.17 25.11
C GLU A 293 1.28 3.01 23.63
N ILE A 294 2.01 2.16 22.93
CA ILE A 294 1.88 1.98 21.47
C ILE A 294 1.63 0.52 21.13
N ARG A 295 0.65 0.28 20.26
CA ARG A 295 0.33 -1.05 19.72
C ARG A 295 0.40 -0.99 18.20
N ILE A 296 1.33 -1.74 17.61
CA ILE A 296 1.61 -1.71 16.17
C ILE A 296 0.71 -2.72 15.44
N HIS A 297 -0.11 -2.24 14.51
CA HIS A 297 -0.72 -3.06 13.46
C HIS A 297 0.07 -2.89 12.17
N ALA A 298 1.01 -3.80 11.89
CA ALA A 298 1.83 -3.70 10.69
C ALA A 298 1.00 -3.86 9.41
N HIS A 299 1.33 -3.09 8.40
CA HIS A 299 0.68 -3.12 7.08
C HIS A 299 0.90 -4.47 6.36
N CYS A 300 -0.06 -4.90 5.52
CA CYS A 300 0.00 -6.20 4.83
C CYS A 300 1.25 -6.34 3.95
N TYR A 301 1.61 -5.30 3.21
CA TYR A 301 2.82 -5.29 2.37
C TYR A 301 4.10 -5.31 3.20
N GLN A 302 4.12 -4.64 4.35
CA GLN A 302 5.26 -4.70 5.26
C GLN A 302 5.43 -6.11 5.85
N LYS A 303 4.33 -6.79 6.20
CA LYS A 303 4.38 -8.20 6.64
C LYS A 303 4.86 -9.16 5.55
N ALA A 304 4.53 -8.86 4.29
CA ALA A 304 4.82 -9.72 3.16
C ALA A 304 6.20 -9.46 2.52
N LEU A 305 6.62 -8.22 2.42
CA LEU A 305 7.81 -7.81 1.65
C LEU A 305 8.90 -7.14 2.51
N GLY A 306 8.53 -6.67 3.71
CA GLY A 306 9.41 -5.98 4.65
C GLY A 306 9.52 -6.72 5.97
N ASN A 307 9.87 -5.96 7.01
CA ASN A 307 10.05 -6.48 8.37
C ASN A 307 9.33 -5.60 9.40
N PRO A 308 8.20 -6.04 9.97
CA PRO A 308 7.49 -5.28 11.01
C PRO A 308 8.31 -5.02 12.29
N SER A 309 9.39 -5.78 12.52
CA SER A 309 10.27 -5.54 13.68
C SER A 309 11.04 -4.22 13.57
N GLU A 310 11.22 -3.68 12.36
CA GLU A 310 11.85 -2.37 12.13
C GLU A 310 10.97 -1.23 12.66
N THR A 311 9.65 -1.31 12.46
CA THR A 311 8.70 -0.36 13.07
C THR A 311 8.73 -0.46 14.59
N PHE A 312 8.80 -1.67 15.14
CA PHE A 312 8.95 -1.87 16.58
C PHE A 312 10.26 -1.23 17.07
N GLN A 313 11.38 -1.47 16.42
CA GLN A 313 12.69 -0.94 16.78
C GLN A 313 12.69 0.61 16.78
N MET A 314 12.11 1.21 15.72
CA MET A 314 11.96 2.66 15.60
C MET A 314 11.12 3.25 16.74
N LEU A 315 9.95 2.67 16.99
CA LEU A 315 9.01 3.21 17.99
C LEU A 315 9.42 2.91 19.44
N ASN A 316 10.23 1.87 19.66
CA ASN A 316 10.72 1.49 20.99
C ASN A 316 12.02 2.22 21.40
N LEU A 317 12.53 3.12 20.55
CA LEU A 317 13.76 3.87 20.84
C LEU A 317 13.58 4.92 21.93
N PRO A 318 12.49 5.73 21.99
CA PRO A 318 12.29 6.68 23.09
C PRO A 318 12.14 5.96 24.43
N LYS A 319 12.82 6.47 25.50
CA LYS A 319 13.02 5.78 26.78
C LYS A 319 11.74 5.30 27.47
N ASN A 320 10.66 6.10 27.37
CA ASN A 320 9.43 5.87 28.12
C ASN A 320 8.26 5.38 27.22
N TYR A 321 8.56 4.87 26.03
CA TYR A 321 7.54 4.27 25.16
C TYR A 321 7.38 2.78 25.47
N GLU A 322 6.15 2.34 25.77
CA GLU A 322 5.79 0.93 25.85
C GLU A 322 5.22 0.46 24.53
N VAL A 323 6.01 -0.22 23.73
CA VAL A 323 5.65 -0.63 22.37
C VAL A 323 5.40 -2.13 22.30
N ARG A 324 4.34 -2.55 21.60
CA ARG A 324 4.07 -3.97 21.32
C ARG A 324 3.60 -4.16 19.87
N LEU A 325 4.16 -5.14 19.20
CA LEU A 325 3.70 -5.60 17.89
C LEU A 325 2.52 -6.55 18.07
N MET A 326 1.36 -6.18 17.48
CA MET A 326 0.14 -6.99 17.58
C MET A 326 0.07 -8.08 16.49
N ASN A 327 -0.35 -9.28 16.88
CA ASN A 327 -0.65 -10.36 15.92
C ASN A 327 -2.08 -10.22 15.37
N THR A 328 -2.33 -9.22 14.56
CA THR A 328 -3.67 -8.77 14.14
C THR A 328 -4.08 -9.14 12.71
N GLY A 329 -3.32 -9.93 11.97
CA GLY A 329 -3.71 -10.36 10.63
C GLY A 329 -3.91 -9.20 9.63
N CYS A 330 -5.06 -9.17 8.99
CA CYS A 330 -5.44 -8.16 7.98
C CYS A 330 -6.55 -7.25 8.51
N CYS A 331 -6.57 -5.98 8.10
CA CYS A 331 -7.62 -5.01 8.42
C CYS A 331 -8.88 -5.15 7.53
N GLY A 332 -8.80 -5.90 6.43
CA GLY A 332 -9.89 -6.06 5.47
C GLY A 332 -10.04 -4.94 4.44
N MET A 333 -9.29 -3.84 4.54
CA MET A 333 -9.48 -2.69 3.62
C MET A 333 -8.88 -2.92 2.23
N ALA A 334 -7.62 -3.34 2.13
CA ALA A 334 -6.93 -3.66 0.88
C ALA A 334 -7.19 -2.64 -0.25
N GLY A 335 -6.82 -1.40 -0.04
CA GLY A 335 -7.05 -0.30 -0.97
C GLY A 335 -8.56 -0.06 -1.20
N SER A 336 -9.03 -0.24 -2.43
CA SER A 336 -10.45 -0.03 -2.79
C SER A 336 -11.38 -1.15 -2.33
N PHE A 337 -10.88 -2.36 -2.05
CA PHE A 337 -11.68 -3.55 -1.76
C PHE A 337 -12.71 -3.30 -0.64
N GLY A 338 -12.28 -2.77 0.50
CA GLY A 338 -13.17 -2.50 1.63
C GLY A 338 -14.14 -1.33 1.40
N PHE A 339 -13.98 -0.54 0.33
CA PHE A 339 -14.92 0.51 -0.07
C PHE A 339 -16.04 -0.02 -0.95
N GLU A 340 -15.80 -1.08 -1.72
CA GLU A 340 -16.76 -1.65 -2.66
C GLU A 340 -17.96 -2.25 -1.92
N ALA A 341 -19.18 -1.95 -2.37
CA ALA A 341 -20.40 -2.29 -1.64
C ALA A 341 -20.55 -3.81 -1.43
N GLU A 342 -20.23 -4.58 -2.46
CA GLU A 342 -20.28 -6.05 -2.45
C GLU A 342 -19.22 -6.70 -1.56
N HIS A 343 -18.13 -5.99 -1.27
CA HIS A 343 -17.03 -6.51 -0.44
C HIS A 343 -17.09 -6.05 1.02
N TYR A 344 -17.99 -5.10 1.33
CA TYR A 344 -18.02 -4.48 2.67
C TYR A 344 -18.14 -5.51 3.81
N ASP A 345 -19.08 -6.46 3.70
CA ASP A 345 -19.32 -7.43 4.76
C ASP A 345 -18.13 -8.42 4.93
N ILE A 346 -17.49 -8.80 3.82
CA ILE A 346 -16.27 -9.61 3.86
C ILE A 346 -15.12 -8.82 4.47
N SER A 347 -14.96 -7.55 4.10
CA SER A 347 -13.98 -6.63 4.68
C SER A 347 -14.12 -6.53 6.20
N MET A 348 -15.36 -6.37 6.69
CA MET A 348 -15.64 -6.33 8.12
C MET A 348 -15.33 -7.67 8.82
N LYS A 349 -15.71 -8.80 8.24
CA LYS A 349 -15.38 -10.12 8.78
C LYS A 349 -13.88 -10.36 8.91
N VAL A 350 -13.10 -9.92 7.90
CA VAL A 350 -11.64 -10.02 7.94
C VAL A 350 -11.04 -9.18 9.06
N GLY A 351 -11.53 -7.95 9.27
CA GLY A 351 -11.08 -7.09 10.38
C GLY A 351 -11.48 -7.63 11.75
N GLU A 352 -12.70 -8.19 11.86
CA GLU A 352 -13.23 -8.79 13.10
C GLU A 352 -12.52 -10.07 13.50
N GLU A 353 -11.80 -10.74 12.59
CA GLU A 353 -11.08 -11.97 12.94
C GLU A 353 -10.06 -11.73 14.06
N ARG A 354 -9.30 -10.64 14.01
CA ARG A 354 -8.24 -10.34 14.97
C ARG A 354 -8.03 -8.86 15.28
N LEU A 355 -8.05 -7.97 14.26
CA LEU A 355 -7.68 -6.58 14.45
C LEU A 355 -8.68 -5.83 15.33
N PHE A 356 -9.96 -5.85 14.97
CA PHE A 356 -10.95 -5.05 15.68
C PHE A 356 -11.12 -5.50 17.14
N PRO A 357 -11.12 -6.81 17.48
CA PRO A 357 -11.07 -7.23 18.89
C PRO A 357 -9.82 -6.75 19.64
N ALA A 358 -8.63 -6.82 18.99
CA ALA A 358 -7.39 -6.35 19.61
C ALA A 358 -7.43 -4.84 19.90
N VAL A 359 -7.96 -4.04 18.95
CA VAL A 359 -8.12 -2.59 19.14
C VAL A 359 -9.11 -2.26 20.26
N ARG A 360 -10.26 -2.96 20.32
CA ARG A 360 -11.25 -2.76 21.37
C ARG A 360 -10.73 -3.10 22.78
N ASN A 361 -9.74 -3.97 22.88
CA ASN A 361 -9.10 -4.34 24.14
C ASN A 361 -7.97 -3.40 24.58
N CYS A 362 -7.60 -2.42 23.77
CA CYS A 362 -6.64 -1.38 24.13
C CYS A 362 -7.28 -0.32 25.02
N SER A 363 -6.49 0.33 25.86
CA SER A 363 -6.92 1.51 26.63
C SER A 363 -7.23 2.69 25.71
N SER A 364 -8.02 3.65 26.18
CA SER A 364 -8.33 4.87 25.42
C SER A 364 -7.10 5.74 25.13
N ASN A 365 -6.01 5.57 25.86
CA ASN A 365 -4.77 6.32 25.74
C ASN A 365 -3.73 5.59 24.87
N THR A 366 -4.00 4.35 24.47
CA THR A 366 -3.11 3.58 23.60
C THR A 366 -3.13 4.14 22.18
N LEU A 367 -1.97 4.43 21.62
CA LEU A 367 -1.79 4.74 20.20
C LEU A 367 -1.74 3.45 19.38
N ILE A 368 -2.43 3.42 18.23
CA ILE A 368 -2.48 2.24 17.34
C ILE A 368 -2.07 2.65 15.94
#